data_e701983d2a37357156ccd3778d5fef8d
#
_entry.id   e701983d2a37357156ccd3778d5fef8d
#
_cell.length_a   1.000
_cell.length_b   1.000
_cell.length_c   1.000
_cell.angle_alpha   90.00
_cell.angle_beta   90.00
_cell.angle_gamma   90.00
#
_symmetry.space_group_name_H-M   'P 1'
#
loop_
_entity.id
_entity.type
_entity.pdbx_description
1 polymer ?
#
loop_
_entity_poly.entity_id
_entity_poly.type
_entity_poly.pdbx_seq_one_letter_code
_entity_poly.pdbx_strand_id
1 'polypeptide(L)'
;TGARVWVNVEGDAGTPYFRDSYGASSLTDISYAVQQVNFSTNFSNSNYCFVSGARAGSSGGGGRVVIGYDQPATSYFKYQMRNLGNNNEHVDAACLSFFGDM
;
A
#
# COMPACT_ATOMS: atom_id res chain seq x y z
N THR A 1 -18.30 10.17 1.24
CA THR A 1 -17.33 10.77 1.94
C THR A 1 -15.92 10.45 1.42
N GLY A 2 -14.95 11.24 1.80
CA GLY A 2 -13.61 11.18 1.25
C GLY A 2 -12.76 10.05 1.82
N ALA A 3 -11.57 9.92 1.29
CA ALA A 3 -10.59 8.99 1.80
C ALA A 3 -10.21 9.37 3.23
N ARG A 4 -10.16 8.38 4.10
CA ARG A 4 -9.73 8.56 5.49
C ARG A 4 -8.22 8.41 5.65
N VAL A 5 -7.62 7.64 4.74
CA VAL A 5 -6.18 7.42 4.70
C VAL A 5 -5.77 7.38 3.25
N TRP A 6 -4.67 8.01 2.92
CA TRP A 6 -4.03 7.77 1.62
C TRP A 6 -2.51 7.83 1.78
N VAL A 7 -1.82 7.06 0.96
CA VAL A 7 -0.36 6.98 0.99
C VAL A 7 0.20 6.92 -0.41
N ASN A 8 1.37 7.50 -0.58
CA ASN A 8 2.21 7.34 -1.76
C ASN A 8 3.55 6.81 -1.25
N VAL A 9 3.84 5.56 -1.55
CA VAL A 9 4.98 4.84 -1.01
C VAL A 9 6.06 4.72 -2.07
N GLU A 10 7.31 5.03 -1.70
CA GLU A 10 8.47 4.63 -2.50
C GLU A 10 8.69 3.14 -2.23
N GLY A 11 8.27 2.30 -3.16
CA GLY A 11 8.26 0.85 -2.97
C GLY A 11 9.53 0.14 -3.37
N ASP A 12 10.43 0.82 -4.09
CA ASP A 12 11.63 0.21 -4.65
C ASP A 12 12.91 0.58 -3.89
N ALA A 13 12.80 1.37 -2.86
CA ALA A 13 13.94 1.70 -2.02
C ALA A 13 14.31 0.51 -1.13
N GLY A 14 15.58 0.42 -0.75
CA GLY A 14 16.03 -0.62 0.19
C GLY A 14 15.24 -0.56 1.49
N THR A 15 14.92 0.63 1.97
CA THR A 15 13.98 0.85 3.06
C THR A 15 12.82 1.66 2.50
N PRO A 16 11.64 1.09 2.33
CA PRO A 16 10.51 1.81 1.78
C PRO A 16 10.06 2.93 2.72
N TYR A 17 9.49 3.98 2.15
CA TYR A 17 9.04 5.13 2.93
C TYR A 17 7.86 5.82 2.24
N PHE A 18 7.11 6.61 3.01
CA PHE A 18 6.06 7.45 2.43
C PHE A 18 6.69 8.67 1.77
N ARG A 19 6.41 8.86 0.47
CA ARG A 19 6.69 10.14 -0.19
C ARG A 19 5.75 11.20 0.33
N ASP A 20 4.49 10.81 0.56
CA ASP A 20 3.48 11.65 1.17
C ASP A 20 2.38 10.75 1.70
N SER A 21 1.64 11.24 2.69
CA SER A 21 0.59 10.44 3.29
C SER A 21 -0.37 11.30 4.08
N TYR A 22 -1.55 10.74 4.34
CA TYR A 22 -2.55 11.32 5.22
C TYR A 22 -3.18 10.18 6.01
N GLY A 23 -3.25 10.32 7.33
CA GLY A 23 -3.91 9.34 8.18
C GLY A 23 -3.13 8.08 8.46
N ALA A 24 -1.90 7.97 7.99
CA ALA A 24 -1.03 6.85 8.26
C ALA A 24 0.08 7.27 9.22
N SER A 25 0.40 6.43 10.17
CA SER A 25 1.43 6.74 11.16
C SER A 25 2.80 6.23 10.74
N SER A 26 2.87 5.08 10.06
CA SER A 26 4.15 4.47 9.70
C SER A 26 3.95 3.39 8.65
N LEU A 27 5.07 2.95 8.09
CA LEU A 27 5.12 1.86 7.12
C LEU A 27 6.01 0.77 7.70
N THR A 28 5.56 -0.47 7.64
CA THR A 28 6.33 -1.62 8.08
C THR A 28 6.71 -2.46 6.88
N ASP A 29 8.00 -2.76 6.75
CA ASP A 29 8.51 -3.63 5.69
C ASP A 29 8.40 -5.07 6.18
N ILE A 30 7.45 -5.83 5.64
CA ILE A 30 7.14 -7.18 6.12
C ILE A 30 8.10 -8.21 5.51
N SER A 31 8.19 -8.22 4.17
CA SER A 31 9.06 -9.14 3.45
C SER A 31 9.22 -8.62 2.03
N TYR A 32 9.88 -9.37 1.16
CA TYR A 32 10.10 -8.92 -0.22
C TYR A 32 8.76 -8.62 -0.88
N ALA A 33 8.61 -7.39 -1.34
CA ALA A 33 7.42 -6.89 -2.04
C ALA A 33 6.12 -6.92 -1.20
N VAL A 34 6.22 -7.07 0.12
CA VAL A 34 5.07 -7.01 1.04
C VAL A 34 5.35 -5.95 2.09
N GLN A 35 4.44 -4.99 2.20
CA GLN A 35 4.58 -3.87 3.11
C GLN A 35 3.25 -3.65 3.85
N GLN A 36 3.31 -2.92 4.95
CA GLN A 36 2.14 -2.70 5.80
C GLN A 36 1.99 -1.21 6.10
N VAL A 37 0.82 -0.69 5.78
CA VAL A 37 0.43 0.68 6.15
C VAL A 37 -0.21 0.62 7.53
N ASN A 38 0.35 1.37 8.47
CA ASN A 38 -0.22 1.46 9.82
C ASN A 38 -1.03 2.74 9.92
N PHE A 39 -2.28 2.64 10.37
CA PHE A 39 -3.19 3.77 10.44
C PHE A 39 -2.96 4.58 11.71
N SER A 40 -3.08 5.91 11.61
CA SER A 40 -3.00 6.78 12.78
C SER A 40 -4.22 6.62 13.68
N THR A 41 -5.38 6.35 13.09
CA THR A 41 -6.63 6.10 13.80
C THR A 41 -7.23 4.82 13.24
N ASN A 42 -7.68 3.94 14.11
CA ASN A 42 -8.28 2.68 13.68
C ASN A 42 -9.58 2.93 12.93
N PHE A 43 -9.85 2.11 11.90
CA PHE A 43 -11.18 2.01 11.33
C PHE A 43 -12.11 1.34 12.33
N SER A 44 -13.41 1.62 12.23
CA SER A 44 -14.41 1.04 13.13
C SER A 44 -14.52 -0.48 12.99
N ASN A 45 -14.25 -0.98 11.79
CA ASN A 45 -14.25 -2.41 11.49
C ASN A 45 -13.35 -2.65 10.29
N SER A 46 -13.21 -3.89 9.90
CA SER A 46 -12.35 -4.28 8.77
C SER A 46 -13.06 -4.26 7.42
N ASN A 47 -14.25 -3.68 7.34
CA ASN A 47 -15.02 -3.61 6.09
C ASN A 47 -14.71 -2.36 5.27
N TYR A 48 -13.67 -1.65 5.58
CA TYR A 48 -13.26 -0.50 4.77
C TYR A 48 -12.82 -0.97 3.39
N CYS A 49 -12.92 -0.06 2.43
CA CYS A 49 -12.56 -0.32 1.04
C CYS A 49 -11.22 0.33 0.73
N PHE A 50 -10.41 -0.32 -0.08
CA PHE A 50 -9.20 0.33 -0.56
C PHE A 50 -9.18 0.34 -2.09
N VAL A 51 -8.51 1.35 -2.63
CA VAL A 51 -8.16 1.42 -4.04
C VAL A 51 -6.66 1.59 -4.12
N SER A 52 -6.06 1.02 -5.16
CA SER A 52 -4.61 1.05 -5.31
C SER A 52 -4.21 1.36 -6.73
N GLY A 53 -3.01 1.92 -6.86
CA GLY A 53 -2.38 2.13 -8.14
C GLY A 53 -0.88 1.91 -7.98
N ALA A 54 -0.22 1.61 -9.09
CA ALA A 54 1.21 1.36 -9.09
C ALA A 54 1.86 2.07 -10.25
N ARG A 55 3.08 2.57 -10.03
CA ARG A 55 3.94 3.07 -11.09
C ARG A 55 5.17 2.17 -11.17
N ALA A 56 5.46 1.65 -12.37
CA ALA A 56 6.65 0.84 -12.60
C ALA A 56 7.89 1.71 -12.46
N GLY A 57 9.01 1.07 -12.17
CA GLY A 57 10.26 1.79 -12.01
C GLY A 57 10.76 2.41 -13.31
N SER A 58 11.79 3.23 -13.19
CA SER A 58 12.34 3.99 -14.32
C SER A 58 12.96 3.11 -15.40
N SER A 59 13.36 1.90 -15.07
CA SER A 59 13.88 0.93 -16.05
C SER A 59 12.77 0.18 -16.76
N GLY A 60 11.61 0.48 -16.49
CA GLY A 60 10.52 -0.11 -16.80
C GLY A 60 9.72 -0.67 -17.61
N GLY A 61 9.88 -1.54 -18.08
CA GLY A 61 8.96 -2.27 -18.87
C GLY A 61 8.01 -3.10 -18.04
N GLY A 62 6.80 -3.22 -18.51
CA GLY A 62 5.85 -4.12 -17.94
C GLY A 62 4.97 -3.54 -16.86
N GLY A 63 3.80 -4.08 -16.73
CA GLY A 63 2.83 -3.62 -15.75
C GLY A 63 3.17 -4.07 -14.35
N ARG A 64 2.65 -3.32 -13.39
CA ARG A 64 2.76 -3.61 -11.97
C ARG A 64 1.40 -3.50 -11.35
N VAL A 65 1.16 -4.28 -10.31
CA VAL A 65 -0.06 -4.19 -9.52
C VAL A 65 0.27 -4.16 -8.05
N VAL A 66 -0.60 -3.51 -7.29
CA VAL A 66 -0.57 -3.50 -5.84
C VAL A 66 -1.88 -4.13 -5.39
N ILE A 67 -1.79 -5.23 -4.66
CA ILE A 67 -2.96 -5.98 -4.23
C ILE A 67 -2.96 -6.13 -2.71
N GLY A 68 -4.13 -6.35 -2.14
CA GLY A 68 -4.25 -6.65 -0.73
C GLY A 68 -3.57 -7.97 -0.40
N TYR A 69 -2.94 -8.02 0.75
CA TYR A 69 -2.25 -9.20 1.23
C TYR A 69 -2.75 -9.52 2.63
N ASP A 70 -3.17 -10.76 2.85
CA ASP A 70 -3.71 -11.18 4.13
C ASP A 70 -5.03 -10.48 4.46
N GLN A 71 -5.56 -10.70 5.65
CA GLN A 71 -6.82 -10.10 6.09
C GLN A 71 -6.62 -8.65 6.51
N PRO A 72 -7.54 -7.75 6.15
CA PRO A 72 -7.43 -6.38 6.64
C PRO A 72 -7.68 -6.32 8.14
N ALA A 73 -6.91 -5.48 8.83
CA ALA A 73 -7.11 -5.21 10.24
C ALA A 73 -7.60 -3.78 10.42
N THR A 74 -8.20 -3.48 11.56
CA THR A 74 -8.68 -2.11 11.81
C THR A 74 -7.54 -1.12 11.97
N SER A 75 -6.36 -1.58 12.38
CA SER A 75 -5.20 -0.73 12.66
C SER A 75 -4.15 -0.71 11.57
N TYR A 76 -4.25 -1.61 10.60
CA TYR A 76 -3.24 -1.67 9.52
C TYR A 76 -3.80 -2.40 8.30
N PHE A 77 -3.08 -2.25 7.18
CA PHE A 77 -3.39 -2.97 5.95
C PHE A 77 -2.09 -3.42 5.29
N LYS A 78 -2.00 -4.70 4.95
CA LYS A 78 -0.85 -5.23 4.22
C LYS A 78 -1.14 -5.29 2.74
N TYR A 79 -0.15 -4.95 1.93
CA TYR A 79 -0.27 -5.05 0.48
C TYR A 79 0.97 -5.71 -0.11
N GLN A 80 0.80 -6.26 -1.29
CA GLN A 80 1.84 -6.95 -2.02
C GLN A 80 1.99 -6.33 -3.41
N MET A 81 3.23 -6.22 -3.85
CA MET A 81 3.55 -5.69 -5.17
C MET A 81 3.92 -6.85 -6.10
N ARG A 82 3.37 -6.83 -7.31
CA ARG A 82 3.60 -7.90 -8.28
C ARG A 82 3.72 -7.33 -9.68
N ASN A 83 4.36 -8.11 -10.57
CA ASN A 83 4.31 -7.84 -12.01
C ASN A 83 3.16 -8.62 -12.64
N LEU A 84 2.92 -8.41 -13.93
CA LEU A 84 1.85 -9.09 -14.63
C LEU A 84 2.11 -10.58 -14.83
N GLY A 85 3.34 -11.03 -14.66
CA GLY A 85 3.67 -12.44 -14.66
C GLY A 85 3.43 -13.15 -13.35
N ASN A 86 2.76 -12.46 -12.41
CA ASN A 86 2.41 -12.99 -11.10
C ASN A 86 3.63 -13.28 -10.21
N ASN A 87 4.71 -12.55 -10.40
CA ASN A 87 5.89 -12.66 -9.54
C ASN A 87 5.94 -11.43 -8.62
N ASN A 88 6.44 -11.62 -7.42
CA ASN A 88 6.69 -10.52 -6.50
C ASN A 88 7.74 -9.59 -7.09
N GLU A 89 7.41 -8.31 -7.13
CA GLU A 89 8.33 -7.32 -7.70
C GLU A 89 7.98 -5.95 -7.16
N HIS A 90 8.99 -5.19 -6.74
CA HIS A 90 8.78 -3.85 -6.22
C HIS A 90 8.24 -2.91 -7.30
N VAL A 91 7.48 -1.93 -6.86
CA VAL A 91 6.98 -0.85 -7.71
C VAL A 91 7.66 0.45 -7.27
N ASP A 92 7.84 1.37 -8.22
CA ASP A 92 8.43 2.67 -7.92
C ASP A 92 7.50 3.49 -7.02
N ALA A 93 6.22 3.48 -7.31
CA ALA A 93 5.23 4.11 -6.44
C ALA A 93 4.07 3.15 -6.21
N ALA A 94 3.77 2.91 -4.95
CA ALA A 94 2.56 2.22 -4.52
C ALA A 94 1.64 3.26 -3.89
N CYS A 95 0.49 3.46 -4.50
CA CYS A 95 -0.48 4.45 -4.05
C CYS A 95 -1.74 3.73 -3.57
N LEU A 96 -2.15 4.01 -2.36
CA LEU A 96 -3.35 3.40 -1.79
C LEU A 96 -4.21 4.46 -1.11
N SER A 97 -5.51 4.30 -1.24
CA SER A 97 -6.48 5.14 -0.54
C SER A 97 -7.51 4.25 0.13
N PHE A 98 -7.95 4.63 1.32
CA PHE A 98 -8.83 3.81 2.15
C PHE A 98 -10.07 4.61 2.52
N PHE A 99 -11.23 3.96 2.41
CA PHE A 99 -12.54 4.58 2.62
C PHE A 99 -13.34 3.72 3.58
N GLY A 100 -13.90 4.31 4.59
CA GLY A 100 -14.72 3.59 5.56
C GLY A 100 -14.97 4.44 6.81
N ASP A 101 -15.63 3.84 7.77
CA ASP A 101 -15.95 4.51 9.02
C ASP A 101 -14.80 4.38 10.02
N MET A 102 -14.55 5.46 10.72
CA MET A 102 -13.56 5.49 11.80
C MET A 102 -14.20 5.67 13.17
#